data_9311f3c5f52b68f428dc5921c28c72e3
#
_entry.id   9311f3c5f52b68f428dc5921c28c72e3
#
_cell.length_a   1.000
_cell.length_b   1.000
_cell.length_c   1.000
_cell.angle_alpha   90.00
_cell.angle_beta   90.00
_cell.angle_gamma   90.00
#
_symmetry.space_group_name_H-M   'P 1'
#
loop_
_entity.id
_entity.type
_entity.pdbx_description
1 polymer ?
#
loop_
_entity_poly.entity_id
_entity_poly.type
_entity_poly.pdbx_seq_one_letter_code
_entity_poly.pdbx_strand_id
1 'polypeptide(L)'
;DALKKQFEKEKTEQKEKFEKEKRNLRVENNTLKAKLRKVQRDLSKLSDSTTEKGKKNIDNVVRNRLNDHFTEAQLDLILDKTREYSKKWCNKDFKFAMLVKMISPKVLQLLRKEKILPLPSDSTLKKKFAFMYVTQGYVHPSLGYLEWLVPRLKKGEEFACLSFDEMKLSERGQWDQKTDAVIGPYKQAQTFMVKSLTGTWKLPVYVDFDTPVTKSLLLQIIFQLEMIGVRILITTWDQAGANQGLAKAFGIFPTKKTSKELGVEHDPENVTFTNPWDSDRDIFFSFDWVHAFKNLRNHLLDDEATIEKGVTVSRADLLKLRGKTEVRGAWKLEDIHFYCKNQDRQSVSIARNLLSERSGKLMKAMFPNDHRMQVYAEFILVIDECFKILTSKKLYDEDPLRCALEVHLDQQLKSLNKLVAYMKKIKWSGKPRFNKGIRIAIKCATGLQQ
;
A
#
# COMPACT_ATOMS: atom_id res chain seq x y z
N ASP A 1 -33.51 -0.07 -9.95
CA ASP A 1 -33.49 -1.19 -10.90
C ASP A 1 -32.78 -0.86 -12.23
N ALA A 2 -32.96 0.33 -12.80
CA ALA A 2 -32.32 0.71 -14.08
C ALA A 2 -30.79 0.81 -13.97
N LEU A 3 -30.26 1.44 -12.92
CA LEU A 3 -28.83 1.57 -12.65
C LEU A 3 -28.15 0.22 -12.39
N LYS A 4 -28.86 -0.70 -11.72
CA LYS A 4 -28.35 -2.04 -11.44
C LYS A 4 -28.23 -2.88 -12.72
N LYS A 5 -29.21 -2.73 -13.64
CA LYS A 5 -29.17 -3.36 -14.96
C LYS A 5 -28.06 -2.77 -15.85
N GLN A 6 -27.82 -1.46 -15.78
CA GLN A 6 -26.76 -0.81 -16.52
C GLN A 6 -25.38 -1.26 -16.03
N PHE A 7 -25.17 -1.35 -14.72
CA PHE A 7 -23.91 -1.82 -14.12
C PHE A 7 -23.61 -3.29 -14.46
N GLU A 8 -24.60 -4.17 -14.41
CA GLU A 8 -24.43 -5.58 -14.82
C GLU A 8 -24.13 -5.69 -16.32
N LYS A 9 -24.71 -4.82 -17.14
CA LYS A 9 -24.42 -4.76 -18.59
C LYS A 9 -22.97 -4.33 -18.83
N GLU A 10 -22.52 -3.25 -18.20
CA GLU A 10 -21.13 -2.76 -18.32
C GLU A 10 -20.09 -3.77 -17.81
N LYS A 11 -20.39 -4.47 -16.72
CA LYS A 11 -19.55 -5.55 -16.17
C LYS A 11 -19.45 -6.74 -17.12
N THR A 12 -20.58 -7.09 -17.77
CA THR A 12 -20.61 -8.16 -18.75
C THR A 12 -19.81 -7.77 -20.00
N GLU A 13 -19.99 -6.53 -20.49
CA GLU A 13 -19.24 -5.99 -21.62
C GLU A 13 -17.73 -5.90 -21.33
N GLN A 14 -17.34 -5.47 -20.13
CA GLN A 14 -15.92 -5.47 -19.70
C GLN A 14 -15.34 -6.87 -19.63
N LYS A 15 -16.10 -7.84 -19.11
CA LYS A 15 -15.67 -9.25 -19.03
C LYS A 15 -15.53 -9.87 -20.42
N GLU A 16 -16.48 -9.58 -21.32
CA GLU A 16 -16.39 -10.02 -22.72
C GLU A 16 -15.21 -9.38 -23.46
N LYS A 17 -14.98 -8.08 -23.24
CA LYS A 17 -13.83 -7.36 -23.79
C LYS A 17 -12.52 -7.95 -23.32
N PHE A 18 -12.39 -8.24 -22.02
CA PHE A 18 -11.22 -8.88 -21.43
C PHE A 18 -10.99 -10.30 -21.94
N GLU A 19 -12.05 -11.12 -22.05
CA GLU A 19 -11.93 -12.46 -22.61
C GLU A 19 -11.66 -12.47 -24.13
N LYS A 20 -12.11 -11.44 -24.84
CA LYS A 20 -11.78 -11.21 -26.26
C LYS A 20 -10.30 -10.82 -26.42
N GLU A 21 -9.81 -9.91 -25.59
CA GLU A 21 -8.42 -9.47 -25.59
C GLU A 21 -7.48 -10.61 -25.21
N LYS A 22 -7.83 -11.41 -24.21
CA LYS A 22 -7.11 -12.64 -23.81
C LYS A 22 -7.09 -13.71 -24.92
N ARG A 23 -8.19 -13.85 -25.66
CA ARG A 23 -8.22 -14.74 -26.85
C ARG A 23 -7.33 -14.20 -27.94
N ASN A 24 -7.35 -12.91 -28.23
CA ASN A 24 -6.50 -12.27 -29.22
C ASN A 24 -5.02 -12.44 -28.88
N LEU A 25 -4.63 -12.19 -27.63
CA LEU A 25 -3.29 -12.39 -27.13
C LEU A 25 -2.83 -13.87 -27.20
N ARG A 26 -3.74 -14.82 -26.95
CA ARG A 26 -3.46 -16.26 -27.15
C ARG A 26 -3.23 -16.61 -28.61
N VAL A 27 -4.04 -16.08 -29.51
CA VAL A 27 -3.89 -16.27 -30.97
C VAL A 27 -2.57 -15.68 -31.46
N GLU A 28 -2.27 -14.45 -31.03
CA GLU A 28 -1.02 -13.76 -31.35
C GLU A 28 0.21 -14.51 -30.82
N ASN A 29 0.16 -15.00 -29.60
CA ASN A 29 1.23 -15.81 -29.00
C ASN A 29 1.44 -17.14 -29.73
N ASN A 30 0.36 -17.79 -30.17
CA ASN A 30 0.44 -19.02 -30.97
C ASN A 30 0.98 -18.72 -32.36
N THR A 31 0.61 -17.61 -32.97
CA THR A 31 1.14 -17.17 -34.27
C THR A 31 2.63 -16.85 -34.16
N LEU A 32 3.05 -16.17 -33.11
CA LEU A 32 4.47 -15.91 -32.83
C LEU A 32 5.27 -17.20 -32.61
N LYS A 33 4.72 -18.15 -31.85
CA LYS A 33 5.33 -19.47 -31.65
C LYS A 33 5.47 -20.27 -32.96
N ALA A 34 4.45 -20.19 -33.85
CA ALA A 34 4.49 -20.83 -35.15
C ALA A 34 5.53 -20.18 -36.06
N LYS A 35 5.62 -18.84 -36.07
CA LYS A 35 6.69 -18.11 -36.78
C LYS A 35 8.08 -18.45 -36.24
N LEU A 36 8.26 -18.53 -34.93
CA LEU A 36 9.53 -18.94 -34.32
C LEU A 36 9.97 -20.35 -34.73
N ARG A 37 9.02 -21.33 -34.72
CA ARG A 37 9.28 -22.71 -35.17
C ARG A 37 9.62 -22.79 -36.66
N LYS A 38 9.01 -21.91 -37.47
CA LYS A 38 9.34 -21.82 -38.90
C LYS A 38 10.75 -21.28 -39.09
N VAL A 39 11.12 -20.21 -38.43
CA VAL A 39 12.48 -19.63 -38.45
C VAL A 39 13.51 -20.61 -37.93
N GLN A 40 13.21 -21.36 -36.87
CA GLN A 40 14.12 -22.42 -36.37
C GLN A 40 14.34 -23.55 -37.40
N ARG A 41 13.28 -23.95 -38.12
CA ARG A 41 13.40 -24.96 -39.21
C ARG A 41 14.18 -24.43 -40.43
N ASP A 42 13.94 -23.16 -40.79
CA ASP A 42 14.67 -22.52 -41.86
C ASP A 42 16.16 -22.34 -41.48
N LEU A 43 16.46 -22.04 -40.23
CA LEU A 43 17.81 -22.00 -39.65
C LEU A 43 18.52 -23.38 -39.69
N SER A 44 17.81 -24.47 -39.34
CA SER A 44 18.41 -25.81 -39.39
C SER A 44 18.74 -26.25 -40.82
N LYS A 45 17.91 -25.86 -41.79
CA LYS A 45 18.18 -26.11 -43.22
C LYS A 45 19.35 -25.28 -43.80
N LEU A 46 19.58 -24.09 -43.21
CA LEU A 46 20.67 -23.18 -43.60
C LEU A 46 21.99 -23.47 -42.86
N SER A 47 21.96 -24.24 -41.75
CA SER A 47 23.15 -24.58 -40.97
C SER A 47 24.13 -25.53 -41.72
N ASP A 48 23.68 -26.09 -42.81
CA ASP A 48 24.54 -26.90 -43.71
C ASP A 48 25.42 -26.05 -44.65
N SER A 49 25.25 -24.72 -44.66
CA SER A 49 26.14 -23.84 -45.42
C SER A 49 27.30 -23.33 -44.52
N THR A 50 28.40 -24.02 -44.58
CA THR A 50 29.61 -23.93 -43.76
C THR A 50 30.48 -22.67 -43.94
N THR A 51 30.00 -21.61 -44.57
CA THR A 51 30.79 -20.37 -44.73
C THR A 51 30.45 -19.31 -43.73
N GLU A 52 31.44 -18.61 -43.14
CA GLU A 52 31.23 -17.45 -42.22
C GLU A 52 30.31 -16.37 -42.81
N LYS A 53 30.31 -16.24 -44.15
CA LYS A 53 29.44 -15.31 -44.88
C LYS A 53 27.96 -15.72 -44.82
N GLY A 54 27.68 -17.03 -44.84
CA GLY A 54 26.36 -17.60 -44.70
C GLY A 54 25.80 -17.38 -43.27
N LYS A 55 26.61 -17.58 -42.24
CA LYS A 55 26.23 -17.35 -40.84
C LYS A 55 25.87 -15.87 -40.59
N LYS A 56 26.66 -14.90 -41.09
CA LYS A 56 26.37 -13.48 -40.98
C LYS A 56 25.08 -13.07 -41.68
N ASN A 57 24.76 -13.68 -42.83
CA ASN A 57 23.50 -13.38 -43.52
C ASN A 57 22.29 -13.95 -42.75
N ILE A 58 22.42 -15.13 -42.14
CA ILE A 58 21.36 -15.72 -41.30
C ILE A 58 21.11 -14.85 -40.08
N ASP A 59 22.16 -14.43 -39.39
CA ASP A 59 22.05 -13.53 -38.22
C ASP A 59 21.36 -12.22 -38.58
N ASN A 60 21.66 -11.65 -39.73
CA ASN A 60 21.01 -10.40 -40.20
C ASN A 60 19.50 -10.61 -40.50
N VAL A 61 19.13 -11.74 -41.11
CA VAL A 61 17.73 -12.08 -41.40
C VAL A 61 16.94 -12.27 -40.09
N VAL A 62 17.53 -12.94 -39.10
CA VAL A 62 16.92 -13.18 -37.81
C VAL A 62 16.78 -11.84 -37.04
N ARG A 63 17.82 -11.00 -37.05
CA ARG A 63 17.79 -9.68 -36.44
C ARG A 63 16.66 -8.82 -37.01
N ASN A 64 16.59 -8.74 -38.34
CA ASN A 64 15.55 -7.95 -39.02
C ASN A 64 14.12 -8.43 -38.73
N ARG A 65 13.92 -9.71 -38.40
CA ARG A 65 12.59 -10.26 -38.06
C ARG A 65 12.23 -10.13 -36.58
N LEU A 66 13.23 -10.00 -35.71
CA LEU A 66 13.05 -10.00 -34.26
C LEU A 66 13.30 -8.62 -33.59
N ASN A 67 13.77 -7.63 -34.34
CA ASN A 67 14.11 -6.28 -33.83
C ASN A 67 12.91 -5.54 -33.23
N ASP A 68 11.68 -5.85 -33.65
CA ASP A 68 10.46 -5.27 -33.09
C ASP A 68 10.14 -5.80 -31.68
N HIS A 69 10.66 -7.01 -31.36
CA HIS A 69 10.35 -7.72 -30.12
C HIS A 69 11.52 -7.76 -29.13
N PHE A 70 12.74 -7.73 -29.61
CA PHE A 70 13.96 -7.83 -28.81
C PHE A 70 14.91 -6.67 -29.09
N THR A 71 15.65 -6.27 -28.08
CA THR A 71 16.70 -5.26 -28.23
C THR A 71 17.95 -5.91 -28.88
N GLU A 72 18.83 -5.11 -29.46
CA GLU A 72 20.10 -5.57 -30.01
C GLU A 72 20.92 -6.39 -29.00
N ALA A 73 20.95 -5.92 -27.75
CA ALA A 73 21.63 -6.63 -26.66
C ALA A 73 21.05 -8.00 -26.37
N GLN A 74 19.73 -8.15 -26.49
CA GLN A 74 19.05 -9.45 -26.34
C GLN A 74 19.31 -10.34 -27.54
N LEU A 75 19.24 -9.79 -28.73
CA LEU A 75 19.52 -10.56 -29.97
C LEU A 75 20.96 -11.08 -29.99
N ASP A 76 21.94 -10.30 -29.54
CA ASP A 76 23.33 -10.75 -29.40
C ASP A 76 23.46 -11.99 -28.52
N LEU A 77 22.70 -12.05 -27.43
CA LEU A 77 22.73 -13.18 -26.48
C LEU A 77 21.90 -14.39 -26.96
N ILE A 78 20.87 -14.16 -27.78
CA ILE A 78 20.02 -15.21 -28.35
C ILE A 78 20.79 -15.92 -29.49
N LEU A 79 21.50 -15.16 -30.32
CA LEU A 79 22.19 -15.67 -31.49
C LEU A 79 23.55 -16.28 -31.15
N ASP A 80 24.27 -15.70 -30.21
CA ASP A 80 25.58 -16.20 -29.79
C ASP A 80 25.48 -16.94 -28.45
N LYS A 81 25.34 -18.28 -28.54
CA LYS A 81 25.23 -19.14 -27.35
C LYS A 81 26.48 -19.18 -26.47
N THR A 82 27.62 -18.68 -26.96
CA THR A 82 28.88 -18.61 -26.18
C THR A 82 28.91 -17.41 -25.23
N ARG A 83 28.05 -16.42 -25.45
CA ARG A 83 27.97 -15.24 -24.62
C ARG A 83 27.03 -15.48 -23.44
N GLU A 84 27.52 -15.17 -22.26
CA GLU A 84 26.70 -15.20 -21.02
C GLU A 84 26.13 -13.84 -20.62
N TYR A 85 26.69 -12.74 -21.14
CA TYR A 85 26.27 -11.38 -20.79
C TYR A 85 26.47 -10.39 -21.94
N SER A 86 25.66 -9.34 -21.97
CA SER A 86 25.83 -8.22 -22.90
C SER A 86 26.44 -7.02 -22.20
N LYS A 87 27.36 -6.33 -22.90
CA LYS A 87 27.88 -5.01 -22.46
C LYS A 87 27.05 -3.84 -23.02
N LYS A 88 26.09 -4.12 -23.91
CA LYS A 88 25.34 -3.13 -24.68
C LYS A 88 23.88 -2.97 -24.29
N TRP A 89 23.52 -3.28 -23.02
CA TRP A 89 22.15 -3.09 -22.53
C TRP A 89 21.64 -1.67 -22.77
N CYS A 90 20.47 -1.55 -23.40
CA CYS A 90 19.82 -0.25 -23.61
C CYS A 90 18.85 0.10 -22.47
N ASN A 91 18.32 1.31 -22.49
CA ASN A 91 17.39 1.76 -21.45
C ASN A 91 16.08 0.95 -21.38
N LYS A 92 15.62 0.37 -22.51
CA LYS A 92 14.47 -0.55 -22.55
C LYS A 92 14.74 -1.83 -21.75
N ASP A 93 15.93 -2.42 -21.91
CA ASP A 93 16.34 -3.61 -21.15
C ASP A 93 16.38 -3.35 -19.65
N PHE A 94 16.97 -2.22 -19.26
CA PHE A 94 17.05 -1.82 -17.86
C PHE A 94 15.66 -1.57 -17.25
N LYS A 95 14.77 -0.86 -17.96
CA LYS A 95 13.39 -0.60 -17.51
C LYS A 95 12.64 -1.93 -17.33
N PHE A 96 12.70 -2.82 -18.30
CA PHE A 96 12.00 -4.09 -18.24
C PHE A 96 12.54 -4.99 -17.12
N ALA A 97 13.86 -5.14 -17.02
CA ALA A 97 14.48 -5.94 -15.96
C ALA A 97 14.18 -5.39 -14.57
N MET A 98 14.11 -4.04 -14.41
CA MET A 98 13.72 -3.42 -13.14
C MET A 98 12.25 -3.70 -12.82
N LEU A 99 11.33 -3.61 -13.78
CA LEU A 99 9.92 -3.97 -13.59
C LEU A 99 9.76 -5.42 -13.14
N VAL A 100 10.44 -6.35 -13.81
CA VAL A 100 10.43 -7.77 -13.43
C VAL A 100 10.98 -7.95 -12.01
N LYS A 101 12.08 -7.27 -11.66
CA LYS A 101 12.66 -7.31 -10.32
C LYS A 101 11.73 -6.74 -9.25
N MET A 102 11.01 -5.65 -9.55
CA MET A 102 10.03 -5.05 -8.62
C MET A 102 8.85 -5.98 -8.33
N ILE A 103 8.41 -6.75 -9.34
CA ILE A 103 7.38 -7.78 -9.14
C ILE A 103 7.93 -8.91 -8.27
N SER A 104 9.08 -9.46 -8.64
CA SER A 104 9.76 -10.50 -7.87
C SER A 104 11.23 -10.64 -8.28
N PRO A 105 12.19 -10.44 -7.36
CA PRO A 105 13.59 -10.70 -7.61
C PRO A 105 13.88 -12.16 -8.02
N LYS A 106 13.09 -13.11 -7.49
CA LYS A 106 13.20 -14.54 -7.82
C LYS A 106 12.82 -14.82 -9.28
N VAL A 107 11.80 -14.10 -9.80
CA VAL A 107 11.39 -14.23 -11.21
C VAL A 107 12.50 -13.73 -12.14
N LEU A 108 13.14 -12.60 -11.84
CA LEU A 108 14.28 -12.11 -12.61
C LEU A 108 15.41 -13.14 -12.63
N GLN A 109 15.74 -13.74 -11.48
CA GLN A 109 16.77 -14.78 -11.39
C GLN A 109 16.39 -16.02 -12.21
N LEU A 110 15.12 -16.46 -12.14
CA LEU A 110 14.62 -17.62 -12.89
C LEU A 110 14.72 -17.39 -14.41
N LEU A 111 14.20 -16.27 -14.91
CA LEU A 111 14.22 -15.94 -16.34
C LEU A 111 15.65 -15.95 -16.91
N ARG A 112 16.61 -15.47 -16.12
CA ARG A 112 18.03 -15.45 -16.49
C ARG A 112 18.68 -16.82 -16.40
N LYS A 113 18.48 -17.54 -15.29
CA LYS A 113 19.07 -18.87 -15.03
C LYS A 113 18.63 -19.88 -16.09
N GLU A 114 17.34 -19.91 -16.37
CA GLU A 114 16.73 -20.81 -17.35
C GLU A 114 16.89 -20.30 -18.82
N LYS A 115 17.61 -19.19 -19.01
CA LYS A 115 17.84 -18.56 -20.32
C LYS A 115 16.55 -18.30 -21.11
N ILE A 116 15.43 -18.09 -20.41
CA ILE A 116 14.12 -17.84 -21.03
C ILE A 116 14.12 -16.48 -21.73
N LEU A 117 14.71 -15.47 -21.07
CA LEU A 117 14.84 -14.12 -21.59
C LEU A 117 16.16 -13.51 -21.14
N PRO A 118 17.01 -13.04 -22.10
CA PRO A 118 18.22 -12.31 -21.78
C PRO A 118 17.88 -10.98 -21.09
N LEU A 119 18.33 -10.80 -19.85
CA LEU A 119 18.09 -9.62 -19.04
C LEU A 119 19.37 -9.23 -18.28
N PRO A 120 19.55 -7.92 -17.98
CA PRO A 120 20.61 -7.45 -17.10
C PRO A 120 20.63 -8.17 -15.75
N SER A 121 21.83 -8.45 -15.23
CA SER A 121 21.98 -9.06 -13.90
C SER A 121 21.61 -8.09 -12.79
N ASP A 122 21.36 -8.61 -11.58
CA ASP A 122 21.10 -7.77 -10.40
C ASP A 122 22.27 -6.82 -10.11
N SER A 123 23.52 -7.29 -10.27
CA SER A 123 24.72 -6.43 -10.15
C SER A 123 24.79 -5.36 -11.23
N THR A 124 24.40 -5.69 -12.46
CA THR A 124 24.33 -4.71 -13.57
C THR A 124 23.25 -3.67 -13.32
N LEU A 125 22.07 -4.09 -12.83
CA LEU A 125 21.00 -3.18 -12.41
C LEU A 125 21.46 -2.26 -11.28
N LYS A 126 22.07 -2.80 -10.23
CA LYS A 126 22.62 -2.00 -9.11
C LYS A 126 23.64 -0.96 -9.59
N LYS A 127 24.55 -1.34 -10.49
CA LYS A 127 25.51 -0.37 -11.07
C LYS A 127 24.83 0.71 -11.90
N LYS A 128 23.85 0.34 -12.75
CA LYS A 128 23.10 1.30 -13.59
C LYS A 128 22.30 2.31 -12.77
N PHE A 129 21.69 1.84 -11.67
CA PHE A 129 20.86 2.66 -10.80
C PHE A 129 21.58 3.14 -9.53
N ALA A 130 22.91 3.06 -9.50
CA ALA A 130 23.71 3.52 -8.36
C ALA A 130 23.60 5.02 -8.09
N PHE A 131 23.14 5.82 -9.07
CA PHE A 131 22.85 7.24 -8.88
C PHE A 131 21.59 7.48 -8.04
N MET A 132 20.68 6.48 -7.92
CA MET A 132 19.52 6.51 -7.03
C MET A 132 19.90 6.12 -5.59
N TYR A 133 21.10 6.51 -5.17
CA TYR A 133 21.57 6.26 -3.83
C TYR A 133 20.77 7.10 -2.83
N VAL A 134 20.14 6.44 -1.88
CA VAL A 134 19.38 7.09 -0.81
C VAL A 134 20.33 7.32 0.36
N THR A 135 20.63 8.57 0.65
CA THR A 135 21.37 9.01 1.84
C THR A 135 20.43 9.50 2.91
N GLN A 136 20.93 9.65 4.14
CA GLN A 136 20.23 10.36 5.22
C GLN A 136 19.85 11.77 4.73
N GLY A 137 18.64 12.20 5.05
CA GLY A 137 18.09 13.48 4.64
C GLY A 137 17.13 13.38 3.44
N TYR A 138 17.08 14.43 2.64
CA TYR A 138 16.21 14.50 1.46
C TYR A 138 16.63 13.53 0.37
N VAL A 139 15.64 12.84 -0.20
CA VAL A 139 15.84 11.95 -1.35
C VAL A 139 15.82 12.79 -2.62
N HIS A 140 16.95 13.44 -2.92
CA HIS A 140 17.10 14.37 -4.05
C HIS A 140 16.60 13.83 -5.39
N PRO A 141 16.84 12.55 -5.78
CA PRO A 141 16.28 12.00 -7.01
C PRO A 141 14.75 12.03 -7.06
N SER A 142 14.09 11.84 -5.91
CA SER A 142 12.62 11.92 -5.82
C SER A 142 12.13 13.35 -5.92
N LEU A 143 12.80 14.30 -5.28
CA LEU A 143 12.45 15.72 -5.37
C LEU A 143 12.62 16.24 -6.79
N GLY A 144 13.75 15.97 -7.45
CA GLY A 144 13.96 16.34 -8.85
C GLY A 144 12.97 15.70 -9.82
N TYR A 145 12.50 14.47 -9.52
CA TYR A 145 11.42 13.86 -10.27
C TYR A 145 10.08 14.57 -10.04
N LEU A 146 9.77 14.99 -8.81
CA LEU A 146 8.56 15.75 -8.50
C LEU A 146 8.57 17.13 -9.20
N GLU A 147 9.68 17.85 -9.20
CA GLU A 147 9.85 19.12 -9.94
C GLU A 147 9.54 18.95 -11.43
N TRP A 148 9.97 17.84 -12.01
CA TRP A 148 9.65 17.50 -13.39
C TRP A 148 8.21 17.08 -13.59
N LEU A 149 7.63 16.30 -12.63
CA LEU A 149 6.31 15.69 -12.72
C LEU A 149 5.18 16.70 -12.51
N VAL A 150 5.27 17.53 -11.45
CA VAL A 150 4.17 18.38 -10.99
C VAL A 150 3.61 19.29 -12.10
N PRO A 151 4.42 19.98 -12.93
CA PRO A 151 3.88 20.81 -14.03
C PRO A 151 3.14 20.02 -15.12
N ARG A 152 3.20 18.68 -15.08
CA ARG A 152 2.61 17.76 -16.07
C ARG A 152 1.41 17.00 -15.55
N LEU A 153 1.09 17.18 -14.26
CA LEU A 153 -0.06 16.56 -13.63
C LEU A 153 -1.37 17.16 -14.13
N LYS A 154 -2.42 16.36 -14.13
CA LYS A 154 -3.78 16.87 -14.31
C LYS A 154 -4.19 17.63 -13.05
N LYS A 155 -5.10 18.59 -13.22
CA LYS A 155 -5.68 19.34 -12.10
C LYS A 155 -6.23 18.39 -11.03
N GLY A 156 -5.77 18.55 -9.80
CA GLY A 156 -6.14 17.72 -8.65
C GLY A 156 -5.18 16.56 -8.35
N GLU A 157 -4.31 16.13 -9.29
CA GLU A 157 -3.31 15.09 -9.04
C GLU A 157 -2.12 15.58 -8.21
N GLU A 158 -1.96 16.90 -8.05
CA GLU A 158 -0.99 17.56 -7.19
C GLU A 158 -1.31 17.44 -5.70
N PHE A 159 -2.57 17.17 -5.35
CA PHE A 159 -2.96 16.96 -3.97
C PHE A 159 -2.44 15.64 -3.44
N ALA A 160 -1.81 15.68 -2.27
CA ALA A 160 -1.06 14.56 -1.74
C ALA A 160 -1.25 14.35 -0.24
N CYS A 161 -0.97 13.12 0.17
CA CYS A 161 -0.79 12.70 1.55
C CYS A 161 0.71 12.50 1.82
N LEU A 162 1.21 13.11 2.90
CA LEU A 162 2.53 12.84 3.44
C LEU A 162 2.41 11.85 4.59
N SER A 163 3.10 10.72 4.51
CA SER A 163 3.15 9.72 5.57
C SER A 163 4.57 9.40 5.96
N PHE A 164 4.78 9.02 7.22
CA PHE A 164 6.05 8.42 7.63
C PHE A 164 5.81 7.20 8.51
N ASP A 165 6.79 6.31 8.49
CA ASP A 165 6.79 5.08 9.28
C ASP A 165 8.22 4.71 9.66
N GLU A 166 8.37 3.96 10.75
CA GLU A 166 9.63 3.51 11.30
C GLU A 166 9.82 2.02 11.02
N MET A 167 11.01 1.66 10.57
CA MET A 167 11.39 0.28 10.33
C MET A 167 12.61 -0.08 11.19
N LYS A 168 12.50 -1.17 11.96
CA LYS A 168 13.64 -1.72 12.70
C LYS A 168 14.70 -2.25 11.76
N LEU A 169 15.94 -1.93 12.05
CA LEU A 169 17.12 -2.40 11.34
C LEU A 169 17.85 -3.52 12.13
N SER A 170 18.75 -4.22 11.46
CA SER A 170 19.48 -5.36 12.03
C SER A 170 20.64 -4.98 12.98
N GLU A 171 20.81 -3.70 13.28
CA GLU A 171 21.89 -3.16 14.13
C GLU A 171 23.30 -3.64 13.73
N ARG A 172 23.54 -3.74 12.41
CA ARG A 172 24.84 -4.12 11.84
C ARG A 172 25.43 -2.95 11.09
N GLY A 173 26.70 -2.65 11.34
CA GLY A 173 27.45 -1.72 10.50
C GLY A 173 27.62 -2.29 9.10
N GLN A 174 27.55 -1.44 8.11
CA GLN A 174 27.75 -1.80 6.70
C GLN A 174 28.86 -0.93 6.11
N TRP A 175 29.82 -1.58 5.45
CA TRP A 175 30.85 -0.87 4.71
C TRP A 175 30.27 -0.26 3.44
N ASP A 176 30.38 1.05 3.30
CA ASP A 176 30.04 1.76 2.05
C ASP A 176 31.31 1.98 1.22
N GLN A 177 31.39 1.25 0.10
CA GLN A 177 32.53 1.33 -0.82
C GLN A 177 32.68 2.68 -1.50
N LYS A 178 31.65 3.53 -1.52
CA LYS A 178 31.72 4.85 -2.18
C LYS A 178 32.37 5.90 -1.30
N THR A 179 32.00 5.89 -0.02
CA THR A 179 32.49 6.85 0.96
C THR A 179 33.69 6.31 1.75
N ASP A 180 34.05 5.02 1.53
CA ASP A 180 35.09 4.31 2.26
C ASP A 180 34.90 4.40 3.77
N ALA A 181 33.66 4.27 4.23
CA ALA A 181 33.25 4.45 5.61
C ALA A 181 32.28 3.35 6.08
N VAL A 182 32.26 3.11 7.39
CA VAL A 182 31.23 2.25 8.00
C VAL A 182 30.00 3.09 8.28
N ILE A 183 28.86 2.68 7.72
CA ILE A 183 27.55 3.25 7.99
C ILE A 183 26.84 2.43 9.07
N GLY A 184 26.33 3.08 10.10
CA GLY A 184 25.69 2.45 11.23
C GLY A 184 26.68 1.99 12.31
N PRO A 185 26.26 1.08 13.21
CA PRO A 185 24.94 0.42 13.26
C PRO A 185 23.81 1.38 13.62
N TYR A 186 22.67 1.24 12.93
CA TYR A 186 21.42 1.96 13.24
C TYR A 186 20.38 0.97 13.74
N LYS A 187 19.54 1.41 14.69
CA LYS A 187 18.43 0.60 15.25
C LYS A 187 17.18 0.66 14.41
N GLN A 188 16.91 1.83 13.85
CA GLN A 188 15.71 2.06 13.04
C GLN A 188 15.99 3.06 11.93
N ALA A 189 15.23 2.91 10.84
CA ALA A 189 15.13 3.88 9.77
C ALA A 189 13.74 4.48 9.76
N GLN A 190 13.64 5.78 9.53
CA GLN A 190 12.40 6.49 9.26
C GLN A 190 12.34 6.87 7.80
N THR A 191 11.19 6.64 7.17
CA THR A 191 10.99 7.00 5.77
C THR A 191 9.73 7.85 5.62
N PHE A 192 9.88 9.01 5.01
CA PHE A 192 8.77 9.86 4.64
C PHE A 192 8.38 9.59 3.18
N MET A 193 7.10 9.29 2.98
CA MET A 193 6.52 8.98 1.69
C MET A 193 5.47 10.02 1.34
N VAL A 194 5.55 10.58 0.16
CA VAL A 194 4.47 11.40 -0.41
C VAL A 194 3.72 10.59 -1.48
N LYS A 195 2.41 10.68 -1.45
CA LYS A 195 1.53 9.96 -2.38
C LYS A 195 0.41 10.87 -2.85
N SER A 196 0.15 10.93 -4.16
CA SER A 196 -1.05 11.59 -4.67
C SER A 196 -2.32 10.97 -4.12
N LEU A 197 -3.33 11.80 -3.84
CA LEU A 197 -4.66 11.37 -3.40
C LEU A 197 -5.50 10.85 -4.57
N THR A 198 -5.36 11.46 -5.74
CA THR A 198 -6.16 11.16 -6.93
C THR A 198 -5.36 10.49 -8.04
N GLY A 199 -4.05 10.77 -8.11
CA GLY A 199 -3.14 10.21 -9.10
C GLY A 199 -2.51 8.88 -8.67
N THR A 200 -1.62 8.35 -9.50
CA THR A 200 -0.97 7.04 -9.28
C THR A 200 0.46 7.14 -8.74
N TRP A 201 1.00 8.35 -8.57
CA TRP A 201 2.38 8.54 -8.15
C TRP A 201 2.54 8.48 -6.63
N LYS A 202 3.67 7.94 -6.20
CA LYS A 202 4.13 7.88 -4.81
C LYS A 202 5.65 7.80 -4.78
N LEU A 203 6.29 8.53 -3.86
CA LEU A 203 7.75 8.63 -3.78
C LEU A 203 8.23 8.77 -2.32
N PRO A 204 9.37 8.17 -1.96
CA PRO A 204 10.07 8.52 -0.74
C PRO A 204 10.71 9.90 -0.92
N VAL A 205 10.59 10.78 0.08
CA VAL A 205 11.09 12.16 -0.01
C VAL A 205 12.13 12.50 1.04
N TYR A 206 12.12 11.77 2.15
CA TYR A 206 13.08 11.96 3.25
C TYR A 206 13.33 10.64 3.97
N VAL A 207 14.57 10.41 4.37
CA VAL A 207 14.99 9.22 5.15
C VAL A 207 15.90 9.68 6.26
N ASP A 208 15.70 9.13 7.47
CA ASP A 208 16.59 9.38 8.61
C ASP A 208 16.80 8.10 9.41
N PHE A 209 17.80 8.12 10.30
CA PHE A 209 18.17 6.98 11.12
C PHE A 209 18.27 7.42 12.58
N ASP A 210 17.65 6.63 13.48
CA ASP A 210 17.69 6.80 14.94
C ASP A 210 17.31 8.22 15.45
N THR A 211 16.71 9.04 14.61
CA THR A 211 16.31 10.42 14.93
C THR A 211 14.81 10.51 15.09
N PRO A 212 14.27 11.01 16.21
CA PRO A 212 12.84 11.16 16.39
C PRO A 212 12.30 12.27 15.46
N VAL A 213 11.10 12.05 14.90
CA VAL A 213 10.42 13.08 14.11
C VAL A 213 10.00 14.23 15.01
N THR A 214 10.46 15.44 14.68
CA THR A 214 10.07 16.67 15.36
C THR A 214 9.05 17.46 14.54
N LYS A 215 8.31 18.36 15.22
CA LYS A 215 7.40 19.30 14.54
C LYS A 215 8.14 20.14 13.49
N SER A 216 9.32 20.63 13.82
CA SER A 216 10.15 21.43 12.91
C SER A 216 10.53 20.65 11.64
N LEU A 217 11.01 19.41 11.79
CA LEU A 217 11.39 18.56 10.65
C LEU A 217 10.18 18.30 9.74
N LEU A 218 9.03 17.94 10.32
CA LEU A 218 7.83 17.68 9.51
C LEU A 218 7.38 18.92 8.74
N LEU A 219 7.37 20.09 9.39
CA LEU A 219 7.04 21.36 8.72
C LEU A 219 8.03 21.72 7.63
N GLN A 220 9.34 21.47 7.82
CA GLN A 220 10.36 21.69 6.78
C GLN A 220 10.13 20.79 5.56
N ILE A 221 9.79 19.50 5.77
CA ILE A 221 9.50 18.57 4.67
C ILE A 221 8.25 19.02 3.92
N ILE A 222 7.19 19.42 4.63
CA ILE A 222 5.96 19.94 4.01
C ILE A 222 6.28 21.19 3.19
N PHE A 223 6.99 22.16 3.78
CA PHE A 223 7.39 23.39 3.09
C PHE A 223 8.16 23.10 1.80
N GLN A 224 9.14 22.18 1.83
CA GLN A 224 9.92 21.80 0.65
C GLN A 224 9.05 21.19 -0.46
N LEU A 225 8.06 20.36 -0.10
CA LEU A 225 7.13 19.76 -1.06
C LEU A 225 6.17 20.79 -1.66
N GLU A 226 5.65 21.70 -0.84
CA GLU A 226 4.79 22.80 -1.29
C GLU A 226 5.53 23.76 -2.25
N MET A 227 6.80 24.05 -2.00
CA MET A 227 7.64 24.83 -2.93
C MET A 227 7.73 24.19 -4.32
N ILE A 228 7.79 22.88 -4.40
CA ILE A 228 7.80 22.12 -5.66
C ILE A 228 6.42 22.16 -6.36
N GLY A 229 5.36 22.54 -5.63
CA GLY A 229 3.98 22.57 -6.11
C GLY A 229 3.17 21.33 -5.75
N VAL A 230 3.69 20.43 -4.91
CA VAL A 230 2.92 19.35 -4.31
C VAL A 230 2.07 19.92 -3.18
N ARG A 231 0.75 19.76 -3.26
CA ARG A 231 -0.21 20.29 -2.28
C ARG A 231 -0.52 19.26 -1.21
N ILE A 232 0.07 19.40 -0.02
CA ILE A 232 -0.16 18.47 1.09
C ILE A 232 -1.50 18.78 1.75
N LEU A 233 -2.48 17.90 1.60
CA LEU A 233 -3.79 17.99 2.26
C LEU A 233 -3.87 17.16 3.54
N ILE A 234 -3.14 16.04 3.59
CA ILE A 234 -3.21 15.09 4.71
C ILE A 234 -1.80 14.71 5.12
N THR A 235 -1.62 14.60 6.44
CA THR A 235 -0.47 13.90 7.01
C THR A 235 -0.94 12.68 7.81
N THR A 236 -0.19 11.57 7.74
CA THR A 236 -0.54 10.36 8.48
C THR A 236 0.68 9.63 9.00
N TRP A 237 0.56 9.11 10.22
CA TRP A 237 1.54 8.24 10.85
C TRP A 237 0.89 7.31 11.87
N ASP A 238 1.66 6.39 12.45
CA ASP A 238 1.16 5.44 13.44
C ASP A 238 0.97 6.08 14.84
N GLN A 239 0.45 5.30 15.78
CA GLN A 239 0.19 5.72 17.16
C GLN A 239 1.34 5.36 18.14
N ALA A 240 2.60 5.25 17.69
CA ALA A 240 3.72 5.08 18.59
C ALA A 240 3.80 6.22 19.63
N GLY A 241 4.44 5.97 20.76
CA GLY A 241 4.44 6.95 21.86
C GLY A 241 4.98 8.32 21.48
N ALA A 242 6.12 8.37 20.74
CA ALA A 242 6.71 9.60 20.22
C ALA A 242 5.77 10.31 19.25
N ASN A 243 5.10 9.56 18.39
CA ASN A 243 4.18 10.05 17.37
C ASN A 243 2.90 10.66 17.96
N GLN A 244 2.44 10.17 19.11
CA GLN A 244 1.36 10.81 19.87
C GLN A 244 1.80 12.16 20.46
N GLY A 245 3.05 12.27 20.92
CA GLY A 245 3.63 13.53 21.34
C GLY A 245 3.69 14.56 20.22
N LEU A 246 4.09 14.11 19.04
CA LEU A 246 4.11 14.93 17.82
C LEU A 246 2.71 15.43 17.45
N ALA A 247 1.70 14.57 17.41
CA ALA A 247 0.31 14.98 17.15
C ALA A 247 -0.18 16.01 18.16
N LYS A 248 0.15 15.84 19.45
CA LYS A 248 -0.15 16.83 20.50
C LYS A 248 0.55 18.17 20.26
N ALA A 249 1.81 18.17 19.79
CA ALA A 249 2.55 19.39 19.47
C ALA A 249 1.93 20.17 18.30
N PHE A 250 1.18 19.50 17.43
CA PHE A 250 0.37 20.12 16.36
C PHE A 250 -1.05 20.52 16.80
N GLY A 251 -1.42 20.32 18.05
CA GLY A 251 -2.76 20.68 18.53
C GLY A 251 -3.85 19.70 18.09
N ILE A 252 -3.50 18.46 17.78
CA ILE A 252 -4.47 17.44 17.37
C ILE A 252 -5.17 16.84 18.59
N PHE A 253 -6.51 16.93 18.64
CA PHE A 253 -7.33 16.53 19.79
C PHE A 253 -6.73 17.05 21.11
N PRO A 254 -6.54 18.37 21.27
CA PRO A 254 -5.82 18.92 22.39
C PRO A 254 -6.62 18.81 23.69
N THR A 255 -5.93 18.78 24.82
CA THR A 255 -6.53 19.06 26.11
C THR A 255 -6.60 20.58 26.32
N LYS A 256 -7.44 21.08 27.26
CA LYS A 256 -7.49 22.51 27.63
C LYS A 256 -6.08 23.05 27.95
N LYS A 257 -5.26 22.25 28.67
CA LYS A 257 -3.87 22.60 28.97
C LYS A 257 -3.03 22.75 27.71
N THR A 258 -3.15 21.80 26.78
CA THR A 258 -2.40 21.82 25.51
C THR A 258 -2.78 23.02 24.66
N SER A 259 -4.09 23.35 24.52
CA SER A 259 -4.53 24.52 23.77
C SER A 259 -3.98 25.81 24.37
N LYS A 260 -3.98 25.95 25.72
CA LYS A 260 -3.38 27.08 26.41
C LYS A 260 -1.85 27.18 26.16
N GLU A 261 -1.13 26.04 26.20
CA GLU A 261 0.30 26.00 25.92
C GLU A 261 0.63 26.39 24.48
N LEU A 262 -0.24 26.06 23.54
CA LEU A 262 -0.10 26.39 22.10
C LEU A 262 -0.64 27.78 21.74
N GLY A 263 -1.35 28.46 22.64
CA GLY A 263 -1.96 29.76 22.39
C GLY A 263 -3.09 29.72 21.36
N VAL A 264 -3.80 28.59 21.24
CA VAL A 264 -4.91 28.39 20.28
C VAL A 264 -6.24 28.18 21.00
N GLU A 265 -7.35 28.48 20.31
CA GLU A 265 -8.68 28.18 20.80
C GLU A 265 -8.84 26.66 21.06
N HIS A 266 -9.58 26.31 22.11
CA HIS A 266 -9.76 24.94 22.52
C HIS A 266 -10.84 24.23 21.69
N ASP A 267 -10.46 23.52 20.64
CA ASP A 267 -11.28 22.52 19.99
C ASP A 267 -10.80 21.09 20.37
N PRO A 268 -11.53 20.35 21.23
CA PRO A 268 -11.15 19.03 21.68
C PRO A 268 -11.18 17.96 20.56
N GLU A 269 -11.79 18.26 19.42
CA GLU A 269 -11.87 17.37 18.24
C GLU A 269 -11.10 17.92 17.04
N ASN A 270 -10.20 18.89 17.22
CA ASN A 270 -9.37 19.43 16.16
C ASN A 270 -8.49 18.32 15.52
N VAL A 271 -8.51 18.25 14.20
CA VAL A 271 -7.70 17.32 13.38
C VAL A 271 -6.90 18.04 12.30
N THR A 272 -6.79 19.36 12.38
CA THR A 272 -6.05 20.17 11.40
C THR A 272 -4.94 20.97 12.06
N PHE A 273 -3.99 21.40 11.25
CA PHE A 273 -2.98 22.39 11.62
C PHE A 273 -2.62 23.23 10.39
N THR A 274 -2.17 24.46 10.64
CA THR A 274 -1.85 25.42 9.59
C THR A 274 -0.71 24.96 8.70
N ASN A 275 -0.88 25.06 7.39
CA ASN A 275 0.16 24.78 6.40
C ASN A 275 1.26 25.84 6.49
N PRO A 276 2.55 25.45 6.59
CA PRO A 276 3.65 26.42 6.73
C PRO A 276 3.93 27.23 5.45
N TRP A 277 3.42 26.79 4.30
CA TRP A 277 3.57 27.48 3.01
C TRP A 277 2.37 28.36 2.67
N ASP A 278 1.16 27.89 3.02
CA ASP A 278 -0.11 28.50 2.66
C ASP A 278 -1.01 28.55 3.88
N SER A 279 -1.02 29.69 4.59
CA SER A 279 -1.77 29.87 5.84
C SER A 279 -3.28 29.77 5.67
N ASP A 280 -3.79 29.96 4.46
CA ASP A 280 -5.23 29.91 4.15
C ASP A 280 -5.73 28.48 3.94
N ARG A 281 -4.82 27.51 3.95
CA ARG A 281 -5.12 26.09 3.75
C ARG A 281 -4.57 25.23 4.88
N ASP A 282 -5.43 24.70 5.70
CA ASP A 282 -5.06 23.75 6.74
C ASP A 282 -4.70 22.38 6.18
N ILE A 283 -3.84 21.68 6.91
CA ILE A 283 -3.47 20.29 6.66
C ILE A 283 -4.20 19.40 7.64
N PHE A 284 -4.92 18.42 7.12
CA PHE A 284 -5.58 17.39 7.91
C PHE A 284 -4.57 16.38 8.45
N PHE A 285 -4.85 15.88 9.64
CA PHE A 285 -4.09 14.84 10.27
C PHE A 285 -4.94 13.59 10.51
N SER A 286 -4.36 12.42 10.23
CA SER A 286 -4.93 11.12 10.58
C SER A 286 -3.89 10.20 11.17
N PHE A 287 -4.24 9.45 12.21
CA PHE A 287 -3.50 8.24 12.51
C PHE A 287 -3.80 7.15 11.47
N ASP A 288 -2.83 6.28 11.19
CA ASP A 288 -3.03 5.14 10.30
C ASP A 288 -4.19 4.26 10.84
N TRP A 289 -5.29 4.29 10.09
CA TRP A 289 -6.50 3.54 10.41
C TRP A 289 -6.24 2.04 10.50
N VAL A 290 -5.41 1.50 9.62
CA VAL A 290 -5.11 0.07 9.59
C VAL A 290 -4.34 -0.36 10.84
N HIS A 291 -3.44 0.49 11.33
CA HIS A 291 -2.78 0.28 12.63
C HIS A 291 -3.76 0.36 13.79
N ALA A 292 -4.65 1.34 13.79
CA ALA A 292 -5.69 1.46 14.82
C ALA A 292 -6.61 0.24 14.84
N PHE A 293 -6.98 -0.29 13.68
CA PHE A 293 -7.79 -1.50 13.54
C PHE A 293 -7.09 -2.76 14.08
N LYS A 294 -5.81 -2.95 13.77
CA LYS A 294 -5.01 -4.05 14.35
C LYS A 294 -4.93 -3.94 15.87
N ASN A 295 -4.73 -2.73 16.39
CA ASN A 295 -4.67 -2.49 17.83
C ASN A 295 -6.02 -2.74 18.51
N LEU A 296 -7.14 -2.34 17.90
CA LEU A 296 -8.47 -2.68 18.37
C LEU A 296 -8.65 -4.20 18.51
N ARG A 297 -8.29 -4.97 17.47
CA ARG A 297 -8.33 -6.43 17.53
C ARG A 297 -7.47 -6.97 18.66
N ASN A 298 -6.25 -6.48 18.82
CA ASN A 298 -5.33 -6.95 19.86
C ASN A 298 -5.93 -6.70 21.27
N HIS A 299 -6.51 -5.54 21.50
CA HIS A 299 -7.17 -5.24 22.77
C HIS A 299 -8.43 -6.08 23.01
N LEU A 300 -9.22 -6.39 22.00
CA LEU A 300 -10.35 -7.34 22.14
C LEU A 300 -9.90 -8.78 22.48
N LEU A 301 -8.65 -9.13 22.17
CA LEU A 301 -8.06 -10.41 22.53
C LEU A 301 -7.37 -10.41 23.90
N ASP A 302 -6.83 -9.27 24.33
CA ASP A 302 -6.01 -9.17 25.54
C ASP A 302 -6.77 -8.62 26.74
N ASP A 303 -7.74 -7.74 26.52
CA ASP A 303 -8.48 -7.00 27.52
C ASP A 303 -9.97 -7.38 27.53
N GLU A 304 -10.66 -6.96 28.59
CA GLU A 304 -12.11 -6.93 28.63
C GLU A 304 -12.62 -5.55 28.17
N ALA A 305 -13.69 -5.55 27.41
CA ALA A 305 -14.32 -4.33 26.90
C ALA A 305 -15.80 -4.27 27.36
N THR A 306 -16.16 -3.22 28.08
CA THR A 306 -17.57 -2.91 28.36
C THR A 306 -18.08 -1.99 27.25
N ILE A 307 -18.89 -2.52 26.33
CA ILE A 307 -19.30 -1.85 25.09
C ILE A 307 -20.44 -0.85 25.39
N GLU A 308 -21.65 -1.38 25.61
CA GLU A 308 -22.82 -0.54 25.95
C GLU A 308 -23.70 -1.22 26.96
N LYS A 309 -24.50 -0.40 27.71
CA LYS A 309 -25.44 -0.93 28.74
C LYS A 309 -24.80 -1.88 29.76
N GLY A 310 -23.49 -1.70 30.04
CA GLY A 310 -22.75 -2.55 30.96
C GLY A 310 -22.40 -3.94 30.42
N VAL A 311 -22.61 -4.21 29.15
CA VAL A 311 -22.23 -5.49 28.53
C VAL A 311 -20.71 -5.57 28.37
N THR A 312 -20.10 -6.45 29.15
CA THR A 312 -18.66 -6.74 29.09
C THR A 312 -18.39 -7.96 28.21
N VAL A 313 -17.45 -7.84 27.28
CA VAL A 313 -17.03 -8.86 26.31
C VAL A 313 -15.53 -9.10 26.41
N SER A 314 -15.12 -10.30 26.03
CA SER A 314 -13.70 -10.71 26.11
C SER A 314 -13.34 -11.69 24.98
N ARG A 315 -12.06 -12.10 24.94
CA ARG A 315 -11.60 -13.17 24.05
C ARG A 315 -12.40 -14.48 24.23
N ALA A 316 -12.86 -14.81 25.44
CA ALA A 316 -13.65 -16.01 25.69
C ALA A 316 -14.95 -16.04 24.88
N ASP A 317 -15.54 -14.87 24.61
CA ASP A 317 -16.73 -14.77 23.77
C ASP A 317 -16.42 -14.99 22.29
N LEU A 318 -15.29 -14.46 21.82
CA LEU A 318 -14.81 -14.70 20.45
C LEU A 318 -14.45 -16.17 20.22
N LEU A 319 -13.87 -16.84 21.22
CA LEU A 319 -13.51 -18.26 21.15
C LEU A 319 -14.71 -19.17 20.92
N LYS A 320 -15.93 -18.75 21.28
CA LYS A 320 -17.15 -19.48 20.97
C LYS A 320 -17.40 -19.65 19.46
N LEU A 321 -16.77 -18.82 18.63
CA LEU A 321 -16.82 -18.92 17.16
C LEU A 321 -15.79 -19.89 16.58
N ARG A 322 -14.85 -20.39 17.41
CA ARG A 322 -13.74 -21.25 16.96
C ARG A 322 -14.26 -22.55 16.35
N GLY A 323 -13.78 -22.87 15.15
CA GLY A 323 -14.05 -24.14 14.49
C GLY A 323 -15.52 -24.39 14.12
N LYS A 324 -16.39 -23.39 14.26
CA LYS A 324 -17.80 -23.51 13.92
C LYS A 324 -18.00 -23.54 12.41
N THR A 325 -18.33 -24.73 11.90
CA THR A 325 -18.57 -24.97 10.46
C THR A 325 -20.05 -25.24 10.16
N GLU A 326 -20.91 -25.13 11.17
CA GLU A 326 -22.36 -25.48 11.10
C GLU A 326 -23.13 -24.56 10.13
N VAL A 327 -22.62 -23.39 9.87
CA VAL A 327 -23.16 -22.48 8.86
C VAL A 327 -22.35 -22.61 7.56
N ARG A 328 -22.95 -23.16 6.49
CA ARG A 328 -22.32 -23.26 5.18
C ARG A 328 -21.81 -21.88 4.71
N GLY A 329 -20.52 -21.82 4.34
CA GLY A 329 -19.87 -20.59 3.89
C GLY A 329 -19.34 -19.68 5.00
N ALA A 330 -19.44 -20.05 6.28
CA ALA A 330 -18.73 -19.38 7.36
C ALA A 330 -17.23 -19.63 7.24
N TRP A 331 -16.40 -18.59 7.48
CA TRP A 331 -14.97 -18.77 7.56
C TRP A 331 -14.64 -19.65 8.76
N LYS A 332 -13.79 -20.64 8.54
CA LYS A 332 -13.21 -21.40 9.63
C LYS A 332 -12.22 -20.50 10.38
N LEU A 333 -12.66 -19.95 11.52
CA LEU A 333 -11.78 -19.24 12.43
C LEU A 333 -10.90 -20.26 13.16
N GLU A 334 -9.60 -20.16 12.96
CA GLU A 334 -8.58 -21.05 13.51
C GLU A 334 -7.85 -20.40 14.69
N ASP A 335 -7.03 -21.15 15.39
CA ASP A 335 -6.29 -20.70 16.57
C ASP A 335 -5.46 -19.45 16.36
N ILE A 336 -4.90 -19.26 15.15
CA ILE A 336 -4.13 -18.07 14.79
C ILE A 336 -4.93 -16.77 14.92
N HIS A 337 -6.26 -16.80 14.77
CA HIS A 337 -7.12 -15.63 14.90
C HIS A 337 -7.33 -15.20 16.37
N PHE A 338 -7.22 -16.15 17.31
CA PHE A 338 -7.50 -15.92 18.72
C PHE A 338 -6.23 -15.86 19.59
N TYR A 339 -5.15 -16.53 19.17
CA TYR A 339 -3.88 -16.65 19.88
C TYR A 339 -2.72 -16.06 19.08
N CYS A 340 -2.95 -14.87 18.51
CA CYS A 340 -1.95 -14.15 17.73
C CYS A 340 -0.67 -13.89 18.53
N LYS A 341 0.49 -14.26 17.97
CA LYS A 341 1.82 -14.02 18.55
C LYS A 341 2.69 -13.21 17.58
N ASN A 342 3.58 -12.41 18.11
CA ASN A 342 4.61 -11.71 17.33
C ASN A 342 4.08 -11.06 16.02
N GLN A 343 4.51 -11.58 14.86
CA GLN A 343 4.13 -11.07 13.54
C GLN A 343 2.64 -11.22 13.23
N ASP A 344 1.95 -12.21 13.78
CA ASP A 344 0.51 -12.40 13.59
C ASP A 344 -0.28 -11.20 14.12
N ARG A 345 0.21 -10.59 15.20
CA ARG A 345 -0.40 -9.37 15.78
C ARG A 345 -0.32 -8.18 14.84
N GLN A 346 0.61 -8.19 13.88
CA GLN A 346 0.75 -7.16 12.86
C GLN A 346 -0.03 -7.47 11.58
N SER A 347 -0.58 -8.68 11.46
CA SER A 347 -1.31 -9.10 10.26
C SER A 347 -2.71 -8.49 10.20
N VAL A 348 -2.93 -7.69 9.15
CA VAL A 348 -4.24 -7.09 8.83
C VAL A 348 -5.25 -8.15 8.40
N SER A 349 -4.82 -9.16 7.65
CA SER A 349 -5.70 -10.24 7.18
C SER A 349 -6.27 -11.07 8.33
N ILE A 350 -5.44 -11.41 9.33
CA ILE A 350 -5.88 -12.10 10.53
C ILE A 350 -6.88 -11.24 11.32
N ALA A 351 -6.59 -9.94 11.48
CA ALA A 351 -7.51 -9.03 12.17
C ALA A 351 -8.84 -8.91 11.43
N ARG A 352 -8.81 -8.78 10.10
CA ARG A 352 -10.00 -8.66 9.26
C ARG A 352 -10.85 -9.91 9.24
N ASN A 353 -10.25 -11.10 9.29
CA ASN A 353 -11.00 -12.36 9.36
C ASN A 353 -11.79 -12.45 10.67
N LEU A 354 -11.19 -12.07 11.79
CA LEU A 354 -11.84 -12.09 13.11
C LEU A 354 -12.93 -11.01 13.23
N LEU A 355 -12.62 -9.77 12.84
CA LEU A 355 -13.52 -8.61 12.93
C LEU A 355 -14.24 -8.36 11.60
N SER A 356 -14.89 -9.38 11.06
CA SER A 356 -15.58 -9.31 9.77
C SER A 356 -17.09 -9.36 9.91
N GLU A 357 -17.78 -8.88 8.89
CA GLU A 357 -19.24 -9.05 8.76
C GLU A 357 -19.67 -10.50 8.95
N ARG A 358 -18.88 -11.45 8.42
CA ARG A 358 -19.17 -12.89 8.57
C ARG A 358 -19.10 -13.35 10.02
N SER A 359 -18.09 -12.91 10.76
CA SER A 359 -17.95 -13.22 12.18
C SER A 359 -19.11 -12.63 13.01
N GLY A 360 -19.50 -11.39 12.72
CA GLY A 360 -20.65 -10.75 13.38
C GLY A 360 -21.97 -11.45 13.06
N LYS A 361 -22.23 -11.78 11.80
CA LYS A 361 -23.44 -12.53 11.39
C LYS A 361 -23.47 -13.94 11.97
N LEU A 362 -22.34 -14.65 11.99
CA LEU A 362 -22.23 -15.97 12.62
C LEU A 362 -22.55 -15.89 14.11
N MET A 363 -22.00 -14.91 14.82
CA MET A 363 -22.27 -14.71 16.24
C MET A 363 -23.75 -14.45 16.49
N LYS A 364 -24.40 -13.59 15.69
CA LYS A 364 -25.86 -13.33 15.79
C LYS A 364 -26.68 -14.60 15.59
N ALA A 365 -26.35 -15.41 14.60
CA ALA A 365 -27.08 -16.64 14.26
C ALA A 365 -26.91 -17.74 15.31
N MET A 366 -25.71 -17.85 15.87
CA MET A 366 -25.42 -18.89 16.87
C MET A 366 -25.98 -18.60 18.28
N PHE A 367 -26.14 -17.33 18.60
CA PHE A 367 -26.55 -16.88 19.94
C PHE A 367 -27.73 -15.90 19.86
N PRO A 368 -28.90 -16.32 19.28
CA PRO A 368 -30.03 -15.42 19.01
C PRO A 368 -30.64 -14.84 20.29
N ASN A 369 -30.59 -15.60 21.39
CA ASN A 369 -31.20 -15.27 22.68
C ASN A 369 -30.18 -14.73 23.71
N ASP A 370 -28.89 -14.67 23.37
CA ASP A 370 -27.85 -14.13 24.25
C ASP A 370 -27.64 -12.64 23.94
N HIS A 371 -28.24 -11.76 24.74
CA HIS A 371 -28.16 -10.31 24.57
C HIS A 371 -26.71 -9.82 24.49
N ARG A 372 -25.82 -10.35 25.32
CA ARG A 372 -24.39 -9.97 25.34
C ARG A 372 -23.71 -10.28 24.01
N MET A 373 -23.96 -11.48 23.47
CA MET A 373 -23.41 -11.89 22.17
C MET A 373 -24.02 -11.08 21.01
N GLN A 374 -25.31 -10.70 21.12
CA GLN A 374 -25.94 -9.82 20.12
C GLN A 374 -25.30 -8.42 20.09
N VAL A 375 -25.04 -7.83 21.25
CA VAL A 375 -24.35 -6.53 21.36
C VAL A 375 -22.92 -6.62 20.82
N TYR A 376 -22.20 -7.71 21.14
CA TYR A 376 -20.84 -7.90 20.62
C TYR A 376 -20.83 -8.08 19.10
N ALA A 377 -21.74 -8.87 18.57
CA ALA A 377 -21.89 -9.06 17.13
C ALA A 377 -22.17 -7.75 16.40
N GLU A 378 -23.04 -6.91 16.96
CA GLU A 378 -23.33 -5.58 16.39
C GLU A 378 -22.11 -4.68 16.38
N PHE A 379 -21.31 -4.70 17.45
CA PHE A 379 -20.05 -3.95 17.51
C PHE A 379 -19.06 -4.42 16.43
N ILE A 380 -18.90 -5.74 16.22
CA ILE A 380 -18.05 -6.30 15.16
C ILE A 380 -18.54 -5.86 13.78
N LEU A 381 -19.86 -5.88 13.53
CA LEU A 381 -20.43 -5.45 12.25
C LEU A 381 -20.11 -3.98 11.95
N VAL A 382 -20.26 -3.10 12.94
CA VAL A 382 -19.92 -1.68 12.77
C VAL A 382 -18.43 -1.47 12.51
N ILE A 383 -17.57 -2.24 13.15
CA ILE A 383 -16.12 -2.20 12.90
C ILE A 383 -15.81 -2.58 11.43
N ASP A 384 -16.42 -3.67 10.92
CA ASP A 384 -16.23 -4.11 9.53
C ASP A 384 -16.75 -3.08 8.51
N GLU A 385 -17.92 -2.50 8.77
CA GLU A 385 -18.48 -1.42 7.96
C GLU A 385 -17.51 -0.24 7.84
N CYS A 386 -17.00 0.25 8.98
CA CYS A 386 -16.02 1.34 9.00
C CYS A 386 -14.69 0.96 8.33
N PHE A 387 -14.26 -0.30 8.49
CA PHE A 387 -13.07 -0.80 7.79
C PHE A 387 -13.26 -0.78 6.27
N LYS A 388 -14.42 -1.18 5.77
CA LYS A 388 -14.75 -1.12 4.34
C LYS A 388 -14.70 0.31 3.82
N ILE A 389 -15.32 1.27 4.53
CA ILE A 389 -15.37 2.68 4.17
C ILE A 389 -13.95 3.27 4.12
N LEU A 390 -13.21 3.18 5.22
CA LEU A 390 -11.90 3.83 5.39
C LEU A 390 -10.76 3.16 4.59
N THR A 391 -10.98 1.98 4.03
CA THR A 391 -10.03 1.29 3.15
C THR A 391 -10.48 1.19 1.70
N SER A 392 -11.57 1.84 1.34
CA SER A 392 -12.06 1.90 -0.03
C SER A 392 -11.00 2.50 -0.97
N LYS A 393 -10.91 1.94 -2.17
CA LYS A 393 -10.00 2.39 -3.24
C LYS A 393 -10.74 2.62 -4.56
N LYS A 394 -12.05 2.39 -4.58
CA LYS A 394 -12.85 2.48 -5.78
C LYS A 394 -13.84 3.63 -5.65
N LEU A 395 -14.06 4.35 -6.74
CA LEU A 395 -15.10 5.36 -6.79
C LEU A 395 -16.47 4.70 -6.61
N TYR A 396 -16.71 3.58 -7.30
CA TYR A 396 -17.94 2.78 -7.25
C TYR A 396 -17.61 1.30 -6.99
N ASP A 397 -18.42 0.64 -6.17
CA ASP A 397 -18.39 -0.80 -5.88
C ASP A 397 -19.82 -1.31 -5.73
N GLU A 398 -20.05 -2.63 -5.81
CA GLU A 398 -21.35 -3.26 -5.55
C GLU A 398 -21.80 -3.08 -4.09
N ASP A 399 -20.84 -3.03 -3.15
CA ASP A 399 -21.08 -2.73 -1.74
C ASP A 399 -20.98 -1.20 -1.53
N PRO A 400 -22.08 -0.50 -1.18
CA PRO A 400 -22.08 0.94 -0.93
C PRO A 400 -21.01 1.41 0.06
N LEU A 401 -20.65 0.55 1.01
CA LEU A 401 -19.63 0.85 2.04
C LEU A 401 -18.20 0.79 1.47
N ARG A 402 -18.00 0.24 0.27
CA ARG A 402 -16.71 0.17 -0.43
C ARG A 402 -16.56 1.21 -1.53
N CYS A 403 -17.57 2.03 -1.73
CA CYS A 403 -17.48 3.19 -2.61
C CYS A 403 -16.62 4.29 -1.98
N ALA A 404 -16.17 5.23 -2.80
CA ALA A 404 -15.56 6.45 -2.27
C ALA A 404 -16.53 7.13 -1.29
N LEU A 405 -15.96 7.76 -0.28
CA LEU A 405 -16.74 8.54 0.70
C LEU A 405 -17.35 9.71 -0.08
N GLU A 406 -18.65 9.82 -0.13
CA GLU A 406 -19.54 10.76 -0.86
C GLU A 406 -20.60 10.07 -1.71
N VAL A 407 -20.27 8.94 -2.34
CA VAL A 407 -21.20 8.24 -3.25
C VAL A 407 -22.46 7.72 -2.51
N HIS A 408 -22.27 7.28 -1.25
CA HIS A 408 -23.34 6.83 -0.35
C HIS A 408 -23.18 7.47 1.03
N LEU A 409 -23.03 8.79 1.05
CA LEU A 409 -22.59 9.57 2.20
C LEU A 409 -23.41 9.30 3.46
N ASP A 410 -24.73 9.35 3.38
CA ASP A 410 -25.61 9.17 4.55
C ASP A 410 -25.42 7.80 5.23
N GLN A 411 -25.34 6.75 4.42
CA GLN A 411 -25.12 5.39 4.91
C GLN A 411 -23.73 5.25 5.52
N GLN A 412 -22.71 5.79 4.84
CA GLN A 412 -21.33 5.74 5.29
C GLN A 412 -21.13 6.54 6.59
N LEU A 413 -21.65 7.76 6.66
CA LEU A 413 -21.59 8.61 7.87
C LEU A 413 -22.34 7.96 9.05
N LYS A 414 -23.47 7.30 8.81
CA LYS A 414 -24.20 6.57 9.86
C LYS A 414 -23.32 5.52 10.53
N SER A 415 -22.60 4.69 9.74
CA SER A 415 -21.69 3.67 10.26
C SER A 415 -20.50 4.30 10.99
N LEU A 416 -19.87 5.32 10.40
CA LEU A 416 -18.73 6.02 11.00
C LEU A 416 -19.11 6.68 12.34
N ASN A 417 -20.24 7.39 12.41
CA ASN A 417 -20.73 8.04 13.62
C ASN A 417 -21.10 7.01 14.69
N LYS A 418 -21.63 5.86 14.31
CA LYS A 418 -21.92 4.76 15.24
C LYS A 418 -20.65 4.24 15.89
N LEU A 419 -19.55 4.05 15.12
CA LEU A 419 -18.26 3.65 15.68
C LEU A 419 -17.68 4.72 16.60
N VAL A 420 -17.77 6.01 16.24
CA VAL A 420 -17.36 7.13 17.11
C VAL A 420 -18.11 7.09 18.44
N ALA A 421 -19.43 6.84 18.41
CA ALA A 421 -20.24 6.72 19.62
C ALA A 421 -19.80 5.55 20.51
N TYR A 422 -19.49 4.39 19.92
CA TYR A 422 -18.88 3.28 20.65
C TYR A 422 -17.54 3.68 21.27
N MET A 423 -16.63 4.28 20.49
CA MET A 423 -15.29 4.68 20.96
C MET A 423 -15.32 5.74 22.07
N LYS A 424 -16.39 6.55 22.15
CA LYS A 424 -16.59 7.52 23.25
C LYS A 424 -17.07 6.86 24.54
N LYS A 425 -17.83 5.77 24.47
CA LYS A 425 -18.50 5.14 25.61
C LYS A 425 -17.81 3.90 26.14
N ILE A 426 -17.11 3.15 25.27
CA ILE A 426 -16.48 1.88 25.61
C ILE A 426 -15.44 2.04 26.73
N LYS A 427 -15.52 1.14 27.73
CA LYS A 427 -14.55 1.06 28.82
C LYS A 427 -13.74 -0.20 28.66
N TRP A 428 -12.44 -0.09 28.83
CA TRP A 428 -11.48 -1.20 28.72
C TRP A 428 -10.86 -1.47 30.08
N SER A 429 -10.55 -2.74 30.36
CA SER A 429 -9.76 -3.09 31.55
C SER A 429 -8.30 -2.59 31.44
N GLY A 430 -7.78 -2.48 30.22
CA GLY A 430 -6.49 -1.89 29.91
C GLY A 430 -6.55 -0.37 29.65
N LYS A 431 -5.44 0.17 29.14
CA LYS A 431 -5.31 1.60 28.75
C LYS A 431 -5.19 1.76 27.23
N PRO A 432 -6.25 1.60 26.47
CA PRO A 432 -6.18 1.63 24.99
C PRO A 432 -5.92 3.04 24.49
N ARG A 433 -4.88 3.17 23.69
CA ARG A 433 -4.55 4.43 23.00
C ARG A 433 -5.26 4.56 21.66
N PHE A 434 -5.67 3.44 21.06
CA PHE A 434 -6.26 3.40 19.73
C PHE A 434 -7.66 4.05 19.65
N ASN A 435 -8.44 4.11 20.76
CA ASN A 435 -9.76 4.76 20.76
C ASN A 435 -9.69 6.22 20.26
N LYS A 436 -8.68 6.96 20.71
CA LYS A 436 -8.44 8.32 20.25
C LYS A 436 -8.07 8.32 18.77
N GLY A 437 -7.21 7.38 18.34
CA GLY A 437 -6.77 7.27 16.95
C GLY A 437 -7.90 6.96 15.97
N ILE A 438 -8.81 6.07 16.34
CA ILE A 438 -10.00 5.76 15.52
C ILE A 438 -10.87 7.03 15.35
N ARG A 439 -11.11 7.77 16.41
CA ARG A 439 -11.91 9.00 16.36
C ARG A 439 -11.24 10.06 15.47
N ILE A 440 -9.92 10.24 15.59
CA ILE A 440 -9.14 11.15 14.77
C ILE A 440 -9.25 10.74 13.27
N ALA A 441 -9.04 9.46 12.96
CA ALA A 441 -9.11 8.99 11.59
C ALA A 441 -10.49 9.21 10.95
N ILE A 442 -11.56 8.95 11.69
CA ILE A 442 -12.93 9.18 11.21
C ILE A 442 -13.18 10.69 11.03
N LYS A 443 -12.80 11.53 12.01
CA LYS A 443 -12.99 12.98 11.93
C LYS A 443 -12.20 13.58 10.75
N CYS A 444 -10.97 13.13 10.53
CA CYS A 444 -10.19 13.53 9.36
C CYS A 444 -10.89 13.15 8.05
N ALA A 445 -11.34 11.89 7.92
CA ALA A 445 -12.02 11.43 6.72
C ALA A 445 -13.31 12.23 6.43
N THR A 446 -14.10 12.56 7.46
CA THR A 446 -15.33 13.34 7.30
C THR A 446 -15.09 14.85 7.13
N GLY A 447 -13.99 15.39 7.66
CA GLY A 447 -13.62 16.80 7.51
C GLY A 447 -13.08 17.13 6.12
N LEU A 448 -12.43 16.18 5.45
CA LEU A 448 -11.95 16.37 4.07
C LEU A 448 -13.06 16.55 3.04
N GLN A 449 -14.30 16.32 3.40
CA GLN A 449 -15.48 16.47 2.53
C GLN A 449 -16.09 17.89 2.57
N GLN A 450 -15.75 18.67 3.57
CA GLN A 450 -16.16 20.08 3.72
C GLN A 450 -15.16 21.02 3.03
#